data_566c6a7b19a9936d53131fe4bbf6ade0
#
_entry.id   566c6a7b19a9936d53131fe4bbf6ade0
#
_cell.length_a   1.000
_cell.length_b   1.000
_cell.length_c   1.000
_cell.angle_alpha   90.00
_cell.angle_beta   90.00
_cell.angle_gamma   90.00
#
_symmetry.space_group_name_H-M   'P 1'
#
loop_
_entity.id
_entity.type
_entity.pdbx_description
1 polymer ?
#
loop_
_entity_poly.entity_id
_entity_poly.type
_entity_poly.pdbx_seq_one_letter_code
_entity_poly.pdbx_strand_id
1 'polypeptide(L)'
;MSAAAETDRRAIETLGTALAGPDRPLVVAFGTMGLTPGRLATEEDAADPNSAGGLRSRSEATMLALASRGVRSAIIRIAPSVHGQGDHGFAKTLIDTARSKGISAYVGDGDNRWPAVHRADAALLFRMALEKAPAGSRLHAVGDEGIPFRDIASAIGRHLNLPVVSISHEKAASHFGWLGTFVPVDNPASSALTQERLGWHPVQPGLLADLEEGHYFTNVK
;
A
#
# COMPACT_ATOMS: atom_id res chain seq x y z
N MET A 1 0.16 1.35 21.71
CA MET A 1 -0.78 1.41 20.55
C MET A 1 -1.19 2.86 20.34
N SER A 2 -1.28 3.34 19.08
CA SER A 2 -1.83 4.67 18.87
C SER A 2 -3.34 4.68 19.14
N ALA A 3 -3.88 5.82 19.60
CA ALA A 3 -5.33 5.97 19.81
C ALA A 3 -6.13 5.71 18.53
N ALA A 4 -5.59 6.09 17.37
CA ALA A 4 -6.19 5.85 16.06
C ALA A 4 -6.32 4.36 15.73
N ALA A 5 -5.28 3.54 15.99
CA ALA A 5 -5.33 2.09 15.76
C ALA A 5 -6.36 1.38 16.67
N GLU A 6 -6.53 1.86 17.89
CA GLU A 6 -7.55 1.32 18.79
C GLU A 6 -8.97 1.72 18.35
N THR A 7 -9.15 2.95 17.88
CA THR A 7 -10.42 3.41 17.32
C THR A 7 -10.80 2.60 16.08
N ASP A 8 -9.85 2.35 15.19
CA ASP A 8 -10.01 1.50 13.99
C ASP A 8 -10.46 0.08 14.38
N ARG A 9 -9.76 -0.54 15.34
CA ARG A 9 -10.12 -1.88 15.81
C ARG A 9 -11.53 -1.94 16.37
N ARG A 10 -11.92 -0.97 17.20
CA ARG A 10 -13.28 -0.89 17.78
C ARG A 10 -14.35 -0.66 16.71
N ALA A 11 -14.06 0.14 15.68
CA ALA A 11 -14.97 0.33 14.55
C ALA A 11 -15.20 -1.00 13.81
N ILE A 12 -14.13 -1.76 13.54
CA ILE A 12 -14.22 -3.09 12.92
C ILE A 12 -15.07 -4.04 13.77
N GLU A 13 -14.86 -4.09 15.09
CA GLU A 13 -15.66 -4.93 16.01
C GLU A 13 -17.15 -4.55 15.98
N THR A 14 -17.44 -3.25 15.99
CA THR A 14 -18.81 -2.74 15.98
C THR A 14 -19.51 -3.10 14.66
N LEU A 15 -18.85 -2.86 13.52
CA LEU A 15 -19.39 -3.23 12.20
C LEU A 15 -19.55 -4.75 12.09
N GLY A 16 -18.57 -5.52 12.55
CA GLY A 16 -18.64 -6.97 12.56
C GLY A 16 -19.78 -7.51 13.42
N THR A 17 -20.07 -6.86 14.56
CA THR A 17 -21.21 -7.22 15.40
C THR A 17 -22.54 -6.93 14.70
N ALA A 18 -22.67 -5.79 14.05
CA ALA A 18 -23.88 -5.42 13.30
C ALA A 18 -24.12 -6.30 12.06
N LEU A 19 -23.03 -6.84 11.49
CA LEU A 19 -23.07 -7.72 10.32
C LEU A 19 -23.07 -9.21 10.68
N ALA A 20 -23.00 -9.57 11.96
CA ALA A 20 -23.05 -10.97 12.39
C ALA A 20 -24.29 -11.68 11.84
N GLY A 21 -24.09 -12.87 11.25
CA GLY A 21 -25.13 -13.64 10.56
C GLY A 21 -24.70 -14.04 9.15
N PRO A 22 -25.56 -14.77 8.42
CA PRO A 22 -25.13 -15.48 7.23
C PRO A 22 -24.74 -14.51 6.10
N ASP A 23 -23.48 -14.65 5.64
CA ASP A 23 -22.95 -14.18 4.36
C ASP A 23 -22.98 -12.66 4.12
N ARG A 24 -22.95 -11.83 5.17
CA ARG A 24 -22.85 -10.38 5.00
C ARG A 24 -21.40 -9.97 4.76
N PRO A 25 -21.07 -9.30 3.63
CA PRO A 25 -19.71 -8.95 3.33
C PRO A 25 -19.21 -7.76 4.17
N LEU A 26 -17.98 -7.85 4.62
CA LEU A 26 -17.23 -6.72 5.18
C LEU A 26 -15.81 -6.76 4.61
N VAL A 27 -15.40 -5.70 3.93
CA VAL A 27 -14.05 -5.58 3.35
C VAL A 27 -13.37 -4.35 3.96
N VAL A 28 -12.15 -4.53 4.47
CA VAL A 28 -11.38 -3.45 5.08
C VAL A 28 -9.99 -3.35 4.45
N ALA A 29 -9.56 -2.12 4.19
CA ALA A 29 -8.24 -1.80 3.67
C ALA A 29 -7.17 -1.91 4.77
N PHE A 30 -6.06 -2.56 4.46
CA PHE A 30 -4.82 -2.57 5.21
C PHE A 30 -3.66 -2.20 4.27
N GLY A 31 -2.43 -2.27 4.71
CA GLY A 31 -1.27 -1.98 3.88
C GLY A 31 -0.27 -3.13 3.87
N THR A 32 0.43 -3.34 2.76
CA THR A 32 1.54 -4.31 2.69
C THR A 32 2.69 -3.95 3.61
N MET A 33 2.86 -2.66 3.97
CA MET A 33 3.83 -2.21 4.98
C MET A 33 3.60 -2.80 6.39
N GLY A 34 2.48 -3.49 6.61
CA GLY A 34 2.19 -4.29 7.80
C GLY A 34 2.82 -5.68 7.81
N LEU A 35 3.54 -6.06 6.76
CA LEU A 35 4.18 -7.37 6.60
C LEU A 35 5.68 -7.29 6.95
N THR A 36 6.30 -8.45 7.15
CA THR A 36 7.73 -8.56 7.44
C THR A 36 8.55 -8.06 6.24
N PRO A 37 9.42 -7.05 6.43
CA PRO A 37 10.21 -6.48 5.34
C PRO A 37 11.33 -7.39 4.86
N GLY A 38 11.94 -7.03 3.72
CA GLY A 38 13.17 -7.64 3.22
C GLY A 38 12.98 -8.93 2.41
N ARG A 39 11.75 -9.42 2.24
CA ARG A 39 11.42 -10.58 1.40
C ARG A 39 10.10 -10.36 0.66
N LEU A 40 9.90 -11.09 -0.42
CA LEU A 40 8.61 -11.07 -1.12
C LEU A 40 7.52 -11.62 -0.19
N ALA A 41 6.58 -10.74 0.19
CA ALA A 41 5.44 -11.11 1.01
C ALA A 41 4.31 -11.67 0.15
N THR A 42 3.56 -12.61 0.71
CA THR A 42 2.39 -13.23 0.09
C THR A 42 1.14 -13.06 0.95
N GLU A 43 -0.01 -13.41 0.43
CA GLU A 43 -1.29 -13.35 1.17
C GLU A 43 -1.33 -14.33 2.36
N GLU A 44 -0.48 -15.35 2.38
CA GLU A 44 -0.37 -16.30 3.51
C GLU A 44 0.37 -15.69 4.71
N ASP A 45 1.13 -14.63 4.51
CA ASP A 45 1.89 -14.02 5.59
C ASP A 45 0.96 -13.35 6.62
N ALA A 46 1.29 -13.55 7.90
CA ALA A 46 0.64 -12.83 8.98
C ALA A 46 1.16 -11.38 9.06
N ALA A 47 0.32 -10.47 9.56
CA ALA A 47 0.77 -9.12 9.87
C ALA A 47 1.87 -9.13 10.95
N ASP A 48 2.93 -8.36 10.72
CA ASP A 48 4.04 -8.20 11.67
C ASP A 48 3.81 -6.95 12.53
N PRO A 49 3.57 -7.09 13.83
CA PRO A 49 3.34 -5.94 14.73
C PRO A 49 4.57 -5.02 14.85
N ASN A 50 5.76 -5.49 14.47
CA ASN A 50 7.00 -4.72 14.52
C ASN A 50 7.34 -4.02 13.20
N SER A 51 6.58 -4.28 12.13
CA SER A 51 6.77 -3.61 10.84
C SER A 51 6.35 -2.14 10.88
N ALA A 52 6.73 -1.37 9.86
CA ALA A 52 6.36 0.05 9.73
C ALA A 52 4.84 0.29 9.75
N GLY A 53 4.05 -0.63 9.21
CA GLY A 53 2.58 -0.62 9.25
C GLY A 53 1.94 -1.44 10.37
N GLY A 54 2.74 -2.03 11.26
CA GLY A 54 2.33 -3.02 12.26
C GLY A 54 1.35 -2.55 13.32
N LEU A 55 1.14 -1.23 13.47
CA LEU A 55 0.16 -0.67 14.41
C LEU A 55 -1.26 -1.21 14.21
N ARG A 56 -1.62 -1.62 12.99
CA ARG A 56 -2.93 -2.17 12.64
C ARG A 56 -3.00 -3.71 12.63
N SER A 57 -1.96 -4.42 13.03
CA SER A 57 -1.92 -5.90 13.05
C SER A 57 -3.06 -6.51 13.89
N ARG A 58 -3.41 -5.88 15.02
CA ARG A 58 -4.55 -6.30 15.84
C ARG A 58 -5.89 -6.05 15.18
N SER A 59 -6.06 -4.95 14.45
CA SER A 59 -7.25 -4.67 13.65
C SER A 59 -7.43 -5.72 12.55
N GLU A 60 -6.35 -6.10 11.89
CA GLU A 60 -6.35 -7.18 10.90
C GLU A 60 -6.78 -8.52 11.51
N ALA A 61 -6.20 -8.90 12.64
CA ALA A 61 -6.58 -10.13 13.34
C ALA A 61 -8.07 -10.10 13.76
N THR A 62 -8.55 -8.97 14.26
CA THR A 62 -9.97 -8.78 14.61
C THR A 62 -10.85 -8.97 13.38
N MET A 63 -10.49 -8.38 12.25
CA MET A 63 -11.24 -8.50 11.00
C MET A 63 -11.34 -9.95 10.51
N LEU A 64 -10.24 -10.68 10.53
CA LEU A 64 -10.21 -12.08 10.11
C LEU A 64 -11.04 -12.99 11.04
N ALA A 65 -11.02 -12.71 12.35
CA ALA A 65 -11.80 -13.48 13.32
C ALA A 65 -13.33 -13.35 13.14
N LEU A 66 -13.82 -12.31 12.44
CA LEU A 66 -15.24 -12.16 12.16
C LEU A 66 -15.81 -13.28 11.27
N ALA A 67 -14.98 -14.00 10.53
CA ALA A 67 -15.38 -15.16 9.74
C ALA A 67 -16.06 -16.23 10.62
N SER A 68 -15.57 -16.47 11.84
CA SER A 68 -16.18 -17.43 12.79
C SER A 68 -17.55 -17.01 13.30
N ARG A 69 -17.97 -15.75 13.06
CA ARG A 69 -19.26 -15.18 13.44
C ARG A 69 -20.24 -15.09 12.26
N GLY A 70 -19.90 -15.75 11.13
CA GLY A 70 -20.71 -15.78 9.92
C GLY A 70 -20.61 -14.52 9.06
N VAL A 71 -19.70 -13.59 9.36
CA VAL A 71 -19.42 -12.44 8.51
C VAL A 71 -18.51 -12.88 7.37
N ARG A 72 -18.83 -12.56 6.14
CA ARG A 72 -17.97 -12.76 4.98
C ARG A 72 -16.91 -11.66 4.95
N SER A 73 -15.98 -11.78 5.91
CA SER A 73 -14.89 -10.82 6.14
C SER A 73 -13.75 -11.03 5.17
N ALA A 74 -13.21 -9.96 4.59
CA ALA A 74 -11.99 -9.98 3.80
C ALA A 74 -11.15 -8.74 4.08
N ILE A 75 -9.84 -8.92 4.10
CA ILE A 75 -8.89 -7.80 4.15
C ILE A 75 -8.24 -7.63 2.79
N ILE A 76 -8.00 -6.37 2.40
CA ILE A 76 -7.19 -6.04 1.23
C ILE A 76 -5.98 -5.27 1.70
N ARG A 77 -4.81 -5.86 1.56
CA ARG A 77 -3.53 -5.20 1.80
C ARG A 77 -3.12 -4.48 0.52
N ILE A 78 -3.14 -3.18 0.59
CA ILE A 78 -2.87 -2.30 -0.54
C ILE A 78 -1.39 -1.95 -0.55
N ALA A 79 -0.79 -1.94 -1.74
CA ALA A 79 0.55 -1.41 -1.95
C ALA A 79 0.68 0.04 -1.44
N PRO A 80 1.85 0.50 -0.93
CA PRO A 80 2.03 1.87 -0.50
C PRO A 80 1.80 2.89 -1.62
N SER A 81 2.19 2.54 -2.84
CA SER A 81 1.94 3.39 -4.01
C SER A 81 0.65 2.98 -4.70
N VAL A 82 -0.48 3.58 -4.28
CA VAL A 82 -1.73 3.55 -5.06
C VAL A 82 -1.71 4.75 -5.98
N HIS A 83 -1.53 4.52 -7.27
CA HIS A 83 -1.25 5.57 -8.24
C HIS A 83 -2.34 5.71 -9.32
N GLY A 84 -2.24 6.75 -10.14
CA GLY A 84 -3.18 7.09 -11.20
C GLY A 84 -3.61 8.55 -11.15
N GLN A 85 -4.22 9.05 -12.21
CA GLN A 85 -4.64 10.45 -12.28
C GLN A 85 -5.52 10.85 -11.09
N GLY A 86 -5.13 11.94 -10.39
CA GLY A 86 -5.82 12.42 -9.19
C GLY A 86 -5.38 11.72 -7.89
N ASP A 87 -4.24 11.03 -7.90
CA ASP A 87 -3.60 10.50 -6.69
C ASP A 87 -3.21 11.63 -5.73
N HIS A 88 -3.48 11.43 -4.45
CA HIS A 88 -3.08 12.29 -3.34
C HIS A 88 -2.22 11.54 -2.31
N GLY A 89 -1.75 10.32 -2.66
CA GLY A 89 -1.02 9.42 -1.78
C GLY A 89 0.49 9.62 -1.80
N PHE A 90 1.20 8.50 -1.70
CA PHE A 90 2.65 8.51 -1.51
C PHE A 90 3.41 9.02 -2.74
N ALA A 91 3.01 8.62 -3.97
CA ALA A 91 3.68 9.08 -5.18
C ALA A 91 3.60 10.62 -5.30
N LYS A 92 2.41 11.19 -5.11
CA LYS A 92 2.21 12.64 -5.10
C LYS A 92 3.03 13.32 -4.00
N THR A 93 3.08 12.74 -2.80
CA THR A 93 3.86 13.30 -1.67
C THR A 93 5.36 13.29 -1.96
N LEU A 94 5.88 12.24 -2.60
CA LEU A 94 7.30 12.18 -3.01
C LEU A 94 7.63 13.27 -4.05
N ILE A 95 6.74 13.47 -5.03
CA ILE A 95 6.88 14.52 -6.06
C ILE A 95 6.88 15.91 -5.43
N ASP A 96 5.94 16.19 -4.52
CA ASP A 96 5.86 17.48 -3.83
C ASP A 96 7.08 17.72 -2.92
N THR A 97 7.58 16.66 -2.27
CA THR A 97 8.83 16.72 -1.50
C THR A 97 10.00 17.07 -2.41
N ALA A 98 10.13 16.41 -3.55
CA ALA A 98 11.21 16.71 -4.51
C ALA A 98 11.15 18.17 -5.01
N ARG A 99 9.96 18.65 -5.36
CA ARG A 99 9.75 20.07 -5.73
C ARG A 99 10.18 21.03 -4.64
N SER A 100 9.75 20.78 -3.40
CA SER A 100 10.02 21.69 -2.28
C SER A 100 11.48 21.69 -1.83
N LYS A 101 12.16 20.54 -1.97
CA LYS A 101 13.56 20.36 -1.57
C LYS A 101 14.57 20.63 -2.69
N GLY A 102 14.11 20.73 -3.95
CA GLY A 102 14.98 20.92 -5.12
C GLY A 102 15.81 19.70 -5.50
N ILE A 103 15.53 18.54 -4.93
CA ILE A 103 16.19 17.27 -5.23
C ILE A 103 15.19 16.13 -5.14
N SER A 104 15.33 15.10 -5.97
CA SER A 104 14.64 13.82 -5.82
C SER A 104 15.58 12.86 -5.11
N ALA A 105 15.20 12.38 -3.91
CA ALA A 105 16.11 11.60 -3.08
C ALA A 105 15.66 10.15 -2.91
N TYR A 106 16.65 9.28 -2.65
CA TYR A 106 16.46 7.92 -2.15
C TYR A 106 17.45 7.66 -1.01
N VAL A 107 17.17 6.64 -0.18
CA VAL A 107 17.99 6.34 1.01
C VAL A 107 18.99 5.23 0.68
N GLY A 108 20.25 5.40 1.09
CA GLY A 108 21.30 4.41 0.89
C GLY A 108 21.60 4.16 -0.59
N ASP A 109 21.54 2.89 -1.01
CA ASP A 109 21.67 2.47 -2.41
C ASP A 109 20.37 2.55 -3.21
N GLY A 110 19.23 2.68 -2.51
CA GLY A 110 17.91 2.76 -3.13
C GLY A 110 17.40 1.44 -3.70
N ASP A 111 18.02 0.31 -3.34
CA ASP A 111 17.63 -1.03 -3.79
C ASP A 111 16.39 -1.58 -3.04
N ASN A 112 16.00 -0.93 -1.95
CA ASN A 112 14.74 -1.27 -1.26
C ASN A 112 13.56 -1.08 -2.20
N ARG A 113 12.63 -2.04 -2.17
CA ARG A 113 11.55 -2.16 -3.15
C ARG A 113 10.21 -1.74 -2.56
N TRP A 114 9.45 -1.01 -3.36
CA TRP A 114 8.06 -0.67 -3.05
C TRP A 114 7.12 -1.29 -4.07
N PRO A 115 6.11 -2.04 -3.63
CA PRO A 115 5.05 -2.48 -4.52
C PRO A 115 4.14 -1.30 -4.86
N ALA A 116 3.45 -1.44 -6.00
CA ALA A 116 2.50 -0.44 -6.46
C ALA A 116 1.24 -1.08 -7.06
N VAL A 117 0.17 -0.32 -7.13
CA VAL A 117 -1.06 -0.72 -7.81
C VAL A 117 -1.77 0.51 -8.37
N HIS A 118 -2.25 0.41 -9.60
CA HIS A 118 -3.11 1.45 -10.14
C HIS A 118 -4.46 1.49 -9.41
N ARG A 119 -4.95 2.69 -9.11
CA ARG A 119 -6.19 2.88 -8.33
C ARG A 119 -7.43 2.21 -8.91
N ALA A 120 -7.52 2.11 -10.24
CA ALA A 120 -8.64 1.44 -10.89
C ALA A 120 -8.62 -0.07 -10.67
N ASP A 121 -7.43 -0.70 -10.72
CA ASP A 121 -7.26 -2.12 -10.41
C ASP A 121 -7.54 -2.40 -8.94
N ALA A 122 -7.07 -1.53 -8.03
CA ALA A 122 -7.39 -1.63 -6.62
C ALA A 122 -8.91 -1.54 -6.38
N ALA A 123 -9.59 -0.56 -6.99
CA ALA A 123 -11.05 -0.40 -6.86
C ALA A 123 -11.82 -1.63 -7.38
N LEU A 124 -11.38 -2.21 -8.51
CA LEU A 124 -11.94 -3.45 -9.03
C LEU A 124 -11.78 -4.60 -8.02
N LEU A 125 -10.61 -4.74 -7.38
CA LEU A 125 -10.39 -5.76 -6.36
C LEU A 125 -11.34 -5.58 -5.16
N PHE A 126 -11.56 -4.35 -4.68
CA PHE A 126 -12.52 -4.09 -3.61
C PHE A 126 -13.92 -4.53 -3.97
N ARG A 127 -14.37 -4.22 -5.19
CA ARG A 127 -15.67 -4.66 -5.70
C ARG A 127 -15.74 -6.18 -5.73
N MET A 128 -14.75 -6.86 -6.33
CA MET A 128 -14.71 -8.31 -6.43
C MET A 128 -14.67 -8.99 -5.05
N ALA A 129 -13.96 -8.39 -4.09
CA ALA A 129 -13.91 -8.90 -2.73
C ALA A 129 -15.28 -8.82 -2.04
N LEU A 130 -16.00 -7.70 -2.19
CA LEU A 130 -17.36 -7.56 -1.69
C LEU A 130 -18.35 -8.56 -2.32
N GLU A 131 -18.19 -8.84 -3.62
CA GLU A 131 -19.10 -9.72 -4.34
C GLU A 131 -18.85 -11.21 -4.05
N LYS A 132 -17.57 -11.64 -3.94
CA LYS A 132 -17.25 -13.08 -4.00
C LYS A 132 -16.10 -13.59 -3.13
N ALA A 133 -15.37 -12.73 -2.37
CA ALA A 133 -14.28 -13.24 -1.56
C ALA A 133 -14.81 -14.17 -0.44
N PRO A 134 -14.21 -15.34 -0.24
CA PRO A 134 -14.52 -16.20 0.89
C PRO A 134 -14.28 -15.50 2.24
N ALA A 135 -15.03 -15.93 3.27
CA ALA A 135 -14.84 -15.39 4.63
C ALA A 135 -13.42 -15.67 5.15
N GLY A 136 -12.81 -14.66 5.78
CA GLY A 136 -11.44 -14.74 6.30
C GLY A 136 -10.36 -14.55 5.25
N SER A 137 -10.70 -14.08 4.03
CA SER A 137 -9.73 -13.88 2.96
C SER A 137 -8.73 -12.79 3.27
N ARG A 138 -7.44 -13.06 2.97
CA ARG A 138 -6.40 -12.07 2.79
C ARG A 138 -6.14 -11.90 1.30
N LEU A 139 -6.18 -10.67 0.83
CA LEU A 139 -6.01 -10.30 -0.57
C LEU A 139 -4.96 -9.19 -0.66
N HIS A 140 -4.17 -9.20 -1.74
CA HIS A 140 -3.19 -8.17 -2.00
C HIS A 140 -3.57 -7.36 -3.25
N ALA A 141 -3.76 -6.05 -3.09
CA ALA A 141 -3.88 -5.09 -4.18
C ALA A 141 -2.47 -4.65 -4.61
N VAL A 142 -1.84 -5.45 -5.45
CA VAL A 142 -0.48 -5.26 -5.95
C VAL A 142 -0.45 -5.56 -7.44
N GLY A 143 -0.03 -4.58 -8.23
CA GLY A 143 0.22 -4.70 -9.68
C GLY A 143 1.71 -4.86 -9.96
N ASP A 144 2.55 -3.97 -9.41
CA ASP A 144 4.01 -4.09 -9.42
C ASP A 144 4.47 -4.68 -8.10
N GLU A 145 5.13 -5.84 -8.10
CA GLU A 145 5.53 -6.57 -6.89
C GLU A 145 6.60 -5.87 -6.07
N GLY A 146 7.47 -5.07 -6.72
CA GLY A 146 8.55 -4.36 -6.02
C GLY A 146 9.42 -3.55 -6.97
N ILE A 147 9.24 -2.25 -6.97
CA ILE A 147 10.03 -1.29 -7.76
C ILE A 147 11.16 -0.78 -6.88
N PRO A 148 12.44 -0.83 -7.32
CA PRO A 148 13.54 -0.20 -6.59
C PRO A 148 13.24 1.27 -6.35
N PHE A 149 13.41 1.73 -5.10
CA PHE A 149 13.03 3.11 -4.75
C PHE A 149 13.85 4.15 -5.53
N ARG A 150 15.12 3.84 -5.86
CA ARG A 150 15.94 4.71 -6.72
C ARG A 150 15.34 4.91 -8.11
N ASP A 151 14.59 3.93 -8.65
CA ASP A 151 13.96 4.04 -9.98
C ASP A 151 12.76 4.99 -9.91
N ILE A 152 11.99 4.94 -8.82
CA ILE A 152 10.91 5.90 -8.53
C ILE A 152 11.50 7.31 -8.40
N ALA A 153 12.57 7.47 -7.60
CA ALA A 153 13.24 8.75 -7.43
C ALA A 153 13.83 9.26 -8.75
N SER A 154 14.36 8.37 -9.60
CA SER A 154 14.91 8.72 -10.91
C SER A 154 13.83 9.20 -11.88
N ALA A 155 12.67 8.54 -11.92
CA ALA A 155 11.53 8.97 -12.71
C ALA A 155 11.07 10.38 -12.29
N ILE A 156 10.89 10.60 -10.99
CA ILE A 156 10.51 11.91 -10.44
C ILE A 156 11.55 12.99 -10.78
N GLY A 157 12.84 12.69 -10.59
CA GLY A 157 13.93 13.63 -10.88
C GLY A 157 13.97 14.05 -12.35
N ARG A 158 13.82 13.09 -13.27
CA ARG A 158 13.77 13.38 -14.73
C ARG A 158 12.62 14.33 -15.08
N HIS A 159 11.41 14.03 -14.63
CA HIS A 159 10.23 14.85 -14.96
C HIS A 159 10.26 16.26 -14.35
N LEU A 160 10.88 16.40 -13.19
CA LEU A 160 11.03 17.72 -12.53
C LEU A 160 12.31 18.45 -12.93
N ASN A 161 13.18 17.83 -13.74
CA ASN A 161 14.51 18.34 -14.06
C ASN A 161 15.34 18.67 -12.79
N LEU A 162 15.30 17.75 -11.80
CA LEU A 162 15.98 17.86 -10.52
C LEU A 162 17.09 16.82 -10.37
N PRO A 163 18.17 17.10 -9.63
CA PRO A 163 19.17 16.11 -9.27
C PRO A 163 18.55 14.94 -8.51
N VAL A 164 19.00 13.72 -8.84
CA VAL A 164 18.66 12.49 -8.10
C VAL A 164 19.79 12.18 -7.15
N VAL A 165 19.52 12.10 -5.84
CA VAL A 165 20.54 12.10 -4.79
C VAL A 165 20.31 10.99 -3.79
N SER A 166 21.38 10.23 -3.47
CA SER A 166 21.40 9.34 -2.31
C SER A 166 21.55 10.14 -1.03
N ILE A 167 20.72 9.83 -0.03
CA ILE A 167 20.82 10.39 1.33
C ILE A 167 21.03 9.28 2.35
N SER A 168 21.62 9.60 3.51
CA SER A 168 21.76 8.63 4.59
C SER A 168 20.42 8.37 5.32
N HIS A 169 20.36 7.23 6.02
CA HIS A 169 19.16 6.86 6.81
C HIS A 169 18.77 7.93 7.84
N GLU A 170 19.77 8.57 8.49
CA GLU A 170 19.55 9.63 9.48
C GLU A 170 18.87 10.87 8.87
N LYS A 171 19.06 11.10 7.58
CA LYS A 171 18.44 12.22 6.85
C LYS A 171 17.04 11.93 6.35
N ALA A 172 16.59 10.68 6.37
CA ALA A 172 15.29 10.30 5.82
C ALA A 172 14.13 11.10 6.44
N ALA A 173 14.07 11.18 7.77
CA ALA A 173 13.01 11.90 8.48
C ALA A 173 13.01 13.41 8.17
N SER A 174 14.19 14.06 8.11
CA SER A 174 14.30 15.50 7.80
C SER A 174 14.00 15.82 6.34
N HIS A 175 14.24 14.86 5.43
CA HIS A 175 13.95 15.04 4.00
C HIS A 175 12.49 14.73 3.66
N PHE A 176 11.99 13.54 4.07
CA PHE A 176 10.68 13.02 3.68
C PHE A 176 9.57 13.29 4.70
N GLY A 177 9.90 13.93 5.85
CA GLY A 177 8.93 14.14 6.92
C GLY A 177 8.38 12.80 7.45
N TRP A 178 7.07 12.67 7.54
CA TRP A 178 6.41 11.46 8.03
C TRP A 178 6.67 10.21 7.15
N LEU A 179 6.93 10.40 5.85
CA LEU A 179 7.30 9.31 4.96
C LEU A 179 8.70 8.74 5.26
N GLY A 180 9.55 9.47 5.98
CA GLY A 180 10.91 9.04 6.28
C GLY A 180 11.01 7.71 7.01
N THR A 181 9.97 7.29 7.72
CA THR A 181 9.88 5.96 8.35
C THR A 181 9.62 4.84 7.33
N PHE A 182 8.94 5.16 6.24
CA PHE A 182 8.51 4.17 5.24
C PHE A 182 9.50 4.07 4.07
N VAL A 183 10.03 5.21 3.63
CA VAL A 183 10.90 5.28 2.43
C VAL A 183 12.03 4.25 2.44
N PRO A 184 12.77 4.00 3.52
CA PRO A 184 13.87 3.03 3.51
C PRO A 184 13.44 1.56 3.64
N VAL A 185 12.13 1.28 3.77
CA VAL A 185 11.64 -0.10 3.99
C VAL A 185 11.61 -0.87 2.68
N ASP A 186 12.23 -2.06 2.65
CA ASP A 186 12.10 -3.03 1.56
C ASP A 186 10.82 -3.86 1.77
N ASN A 187 9.80 -3.62 0.96
CA ASN A 187 8.47 -4.19 1.13
C ASN A 187 7.90 -4.79 -0.18
N PRO A 188 8.60 -5.69 -0.86
CA PRO A 188 8.04 -6.34 -2.03
C PRO A 188 6.89 -7.26 -1.62
N ALA A 189 5.82 -7.29 -2.43
CA ALA A 189 4.65 -8.11 -2.17
C ALA A 189 4.07 -8.68 -3.47
N SER A 190 3.62 -9.93 -3.43
CA SER A 190 2.94 -10.59 -4.54
C SER A 190 1.43 -10.50 -4.40
N SER A 191 0.71 -10.56 -5.51
CA SER A 191 -0.74 -10.74 -5.57
C SER A 191 -1.15 -12.04 -6.26
N ALA A 192 -0.21 -12.98 -6.43
CA ALA A 192 -0.45 -14.22 -7.18
C ALA A 192 -1.63 -15.03 -6.65
N LEU A 193 -1.73 -15.20 -5.33
CA LEU A 193 -2.86 -15.92 -4.72
C LEU A 193 -4.17 -15.15 -4.83
N THR A 194 -4.15 -13.81 -4.79
CA THR A 194 -5.32 -12.98 -5.04
C THR A 194 -5.83 -13.18 -6.46
N GLN A 195 -4.93 -13.19 -7.44
CA GLN A 195 -5.25 -13.45 -8.84
C GLN A 195 -5.86 -14.83 -9.03
N GLU A 196 -5.24 -15.86 -8.48
CA GLU A 196 -5.72 -17.24 -8.53
C GLU A 196 -7.11 -17.38 -7.89
N ARG A 197 -7.28 -16.88 -6.67
CA ARG A 197 -8.51 -17.06 -5.86
C ARG A 197 -9.72 -16.31 -6.39
N LEU A 198 -9.51 -15.12 -6.94
CA LEU A 198 -10.60 -14.25 -7.38
C LEU A 198 -10.69 -14.07 -8.90
N GLY A 199 -9.68 -14.48 -9.67
CA GLY A 199 -9.58 -14.15 -11.09
C GLY A 199 -9.42 -12.64 -11.31
N TRP A 200 -8.87 -11.92 -10.33
CA TRP A 200 -8.52 -10.51 -10.46
C TRP A 200 -7.15 -10.40 -11.12
N HIS A 201 -7.02 -9.54 -12.12
CA HIS A 201 -5.73 -9.27 -12.76
C HIS A 201 -5.56 -7.76 -12.89
N PRO A 202 -4.41 -7.20 -12.45
CA PRO A 202 -4.09 -5.80 -12.73
C PRO A 202 -3.83 -5.64 -14.23
N VAL A 203 -4.53 -4.69 -14.85
CA VAL A 203 -4.45 -4.44 -16.31
C VAL A 203 -4.09 -3.01 -16.64
N GLN A 204 -4.03 -2.14 -15.64
CA GLN A 204 -3.65 -0.75 -15.82
C GLN A 204 -2.12 -0.59 -15.85
N PRO A 205 -1.59 0.54 -16.34
CA PRO A 205 -0.16 0.82 -16.32
C PRO A 205 0.47 0.63 -14.94
N GLY A 206 1.70 0.12 -14.86
CA GLY A 206 2.48 0.13 -13.63
C GLY A 206 2.95 1.53 -13.25
N LEU A 207 3.44 1.71 -12.02
CA LEU A 207 3.77 3.03 -11.47
C LEU A 207 4.77 3.82 -12.32
N LEU A 208 5.84 3.20 -12.80
CA LEU A 208 6.83 3.92 -13.60
C LEU A 208 6.24 4.37 -14.94
N ALA A 209 5.43 3.54 -15.60
CA ALA A 209 4.74 3.90 -16.85
C ALA A 209 3.72 5.03 -16.61
N ASP A 210 2.97 4.97 -15.52
CA ASP A 210 2.00 6.00 -15.14
C ASP A 210 2.68 7.35 -14.83
N LEU A 211 3.86 7.34 -14.19
CA LEU A 211 4.66 8.54 -13.98
C LEU A 211 5.12 9.16 -15.33
N GLU A 212 5.46 8.32 -16.32
CA GLU A 212 5.88 8.80 -17.66
C GLU A 212 4.73 9.47 -18.44
N GLU A 213 3.46 9.20 -18.12
CA GLU A 213 2.31 9.90 -18.71
C GLU A 213 2.27 11.40 -18.33
N GLY A 214 3.00 11.82 -17.32
CA GLY A 214 3.25 13.22 -17.00
C GLY A 214 2.13 13.95 -16.25
N HIS A 215 0.96 13.36 -16.02
CA HIS A 215 -0.17 14.01 -15.35
C HIS A 215 0.15 14.45 -13.89
N TYR A 216 1.09 13.78 -13.22
CA TYR A 216 1.58 14.18 -11.89
C TYR A 216 2.37 15.47 -11.88
N PHE A 217 2.93 15.85 -13.01
CA PHE A 217 3.91 16.94 -13.15
C PHE A 217 3.31 18.21 -13.75
N THR A 218 2.13 18.10 -14.35
CA THR A 218 1.36 19.25 -14.82
C THR A 218 0.87 20.05 -13.63
N ASN A 219 1.15 21.37 -13.61
CA ASN A 219 0.60 22.27 -12.60
C ASN A 219 -0.92 22.31 -12.76
N VAL A 220 -1.64 21.58 -11.93
CA VAL A 220 -3.06 21.86 -11.70
C VAL A 220 -3.09 23.17 -10.94
N LYS A 221 -3.51 24.26 -11.64
CA LYS A 221 -3.76 25.57 -11.02
C LYS A 221 -4.92 25.46 -10.03
#